data_283a04b9d8fcf502f72aa243b741251d
#
_entry.id   283a04b9d8fcf502f72aa243b741251d
#
_cell.length_a   1.000
_cell.length_b   1.000
_cell.length_c   1.000
_cell.angle_alpha   90.00
_cell.angle_beta   90.00
_cell.angle_gamma   90.00
#
_symmetry.space_group_name_H-M   'P 1'
#
loop_
_entity.id
_entity.type
_entity.pdbx_description
1 polymer ?
#
loop_
_entity_poly.entity_id
_entity_poly.type
_entity_poly.pdbx_seq_one_letter_code
_entity_poly.pdbx_strand_id
1 'polypeptide(L)'
;MKRLTINDVARLAFVSRSVVSRVLNNKPNVSDEARRRVLEVIEKYNYRPNSAARSLVTDRRLELCVFVPRRSDATLATGYWPLVLLGVSEAASERGYSVSLTTVDASSRDEVVERTVESNRFDAFVMIRLEAADLLVEAITAAGRPCVMIGHDAAYDHIASVDVDNEAGAYLAAKHLVDLRHEVIGLVHGPSELQETEHRRAGYERALREGGLTVPEAFVAHHPYTQEGGYAAIRAWHDAGALPDAVFCASDVHATGALLALYELGVRVPDEIAVVGFDDLPSSQFAIPPLTTVRQPVYDKGRRAAEMAVDLIGASETSVVHETMPVELMVRASTVGAKVPA
;
A
#
# COMPACT_ATOMS: atom_id res chain seq x y z
N MET A 1 -31.18 7.64 -27.64
CA MET A 1 -31.14 9.11 -27.55
C MET A 1 -29.70 9.57 -27.72
N LYS A 2 -29.42 10.57 -28.58
CA LYS A 2 -28.07 11.11 -28.79
C LYS A 2 -27.64 11.87 -27.53
N ARG A 3 -26.48 11.55 -26.99
CA ARG A 3 -25.94 12.19 -25.77
C ARG A 3 -25.62 13.65 -26.09
N LEU A 4 -26.14 14.60 -25.29
CA LEU A 4 -25.85 16.02 -25.46
C LEU A 4 -24.36 16.30 -25.36
N THR A 5 -23.88 17.20 -26.22
CA THR A 5 -22.51 17.73 -26.17
C THR A 5 -22.48 19.08 -25.42
N ILE A 6 -21.28 19.55 -25.06
CA ILE A 6 -21.10 20.88 -24.45
C ILE A 6 -21.63 22.00 -25.41
N ASN A 7 -21.55 21.79 -26.70
CA ASN A 7 -22.05 22.72 -27.69
C ASN A 7 -23.61 22.76 -27.70
N ASP A 8 -24.24 21.61 -27.46
CA ASP A 8 -25.72 21.57 -27.34
C ASP A 8 -26.17 22.26 -26.07
N VAL A 9 -25.48 22.10 -24.95
CA VAL A 9 -25.74 22.81 -23.70
C VAL A 9 -25.57 24.33 -23.90
N ALA A 10 -24.51 24.76 -24.56
CA ALA A 10 -24.27 26.17 -24.87
C ALA A 10 -25.39 26.77 -25.70
N ARG A 11 -25.83 26.07 -26.74
CA ARG A 11 -26.96 26.48 -27.58
C ARG A 11 -28.28 26.56 -26.81
N LEU A 12 -28.59 25.55 -25.99
CA LEU A 12 -29.84 25.49 -25.22
C LEU A 12 -29.86 26.51 -24.08
N ALA A 13 -28.73 26.86 -23.50
CA ALA A 13 -28.60 27.88 -22.46
C ALA A 13 -28.39 29.29 -23.00
N PHE A 14 -28.32 29.47 -24.35
CA PHE A 14 -28.04 30.74 -25.00
C PHE A 14 -26.77 31.44 -24.51
N VAL A 15 -25.70 30.67 -24.37
CA VAL A 15 -24.37 31.16 -23.95
C VAL A 15 -23.28 30.56 -24.85
N SER A 16 -22.06 31.09 -24.74
CA SER A 16 -20.93 30.49 -25.44
C SER A 16 -20.47 29.20 -24.77
N ARG A 17 -19.75 28.32 -25.52
CA ARG A 17 -19.12 27.12 -24.98
C ARG A 17 -18.17 27.42 -23.81
N SER A 18 -17.47 28.56 -23.87
CA SER A 18 -16.56 29.01 -22.81
C SER A 18 -17.29 29.32 -21.50
N VAL A 19 -18.51 29.88 -21.59
CA VAL A 19 -19.36 30.14 -20.40
C VAL A 19 -19.80 28.81 -19.78
N VAL A 20 -20.27 27.83 -20.57
CA VAL A 20 -20.64 26.51 -20.07
C VAL A 20 -19.45 25.86 -19.38
N SER A 21 -18.26 25.90 -19.99
CA SER A 21 -17.04 25.35 -19.39
C SER A 21 -16.70 26.02 -18.06
N ARG A 22 -16.83 27.35 -17.94
CA ARG A 22 -16.60 28.09 -16.69
C ARG A 22 -17.59 27.70 -15.61
N VAL A 23 -18.88 27.54 -15.96
CA VAL A 23 -19.92 27.10 -15.01
C VAL A 23 -19.64 25.70 -14.50
N LEU A 24 -19.31 24.74 -15.38
CA LEU A 24 -19.00 23.36 -15.04
C LEU A 24 -17.75 23.25 -14.12
N ASN A 25 -16.79 24.14 -14.29
CA ASN A 25 -15.56 24.17 -13.49
C ASN A 25 -15.59 25.17 -12.33
N ASN A 26 -16.78 25.68 -11.99
CA ASN A 26 -17.00 26.68 -10.92
C ASN A 26 -16.04 27.89 -10.95
N LYS A 27 -15.63 28.31 -12.15
CA LYS A 27 -14.72 29.44 -12.32
C LYS A 27 -15.45 30.78 -12.07
N PRO A 28 -14.76 31.82 -11.56
CA PRO A 28 -15.29 33.19 -11.45
C PRO A 28 -15.54 33.81 -12.85
N ASN A 29 -16.14 35.00 -12.87
CA ASN A 29 -16.44 35.76 -14.08
C ASN A 29 -17.49 35.12 -15.01
N VAL A 30 -18.57 34.61 -14.41
CA VAL A 30 -19.83 34.24 -15.10
C VAL A 30 -20.96 34.93 -14.36
N SER A 31 -21.84 35.62 -15.09
CA SER A 31 -23.00 36.26 -14.49
C SER A 31 -23.93 35.21 -13.87
N ASP A 32 -24.63 35.58 -12.78
CA ASP A 32 -25.54 34.67 -12.08
C ASP A 32 -26.65 34.17 -13.00
N GLU A 33 -27.11 35.01 -13.89
CA GLU A 33 -28.15 34.68 -14.89
C GLU A 33 -27.62 33.60 -15.89
N ALA A 34 -26.41 33.77 -16.40
CA ALA A 34 -25.81 32.78 -17.31
C ALA A 34 -25.56 31.45 -16.58
N ARG A 35 -25.07 31.51 -15.33
CA ARG A 35 -24.88 30.33 -14.48
C ARG A 35 -26.19 29.58 -14.27
N ARG A 36 -27.28 30.28 -13.91
CA ARG A 36 -28.60 29.68 -13.69
C ARG A 36 -29.11 28.97 -14.96
N ARG A 37 -29.05 29.62 -16.12
CA ARG A 37 -29.50 29.04 -17.40
C ARG A 37 -28.71 27.77 -17.76
N VAL A 38 -27.42 27.77 -17.55
CA VAL A 38 -26.58 26.57 -17.81
C VAL A 38 -26.94 25.43 -16.88
N LEU A 39 -27.11 25.69 -15.57
CA LEU A 39 -27.49 24.68 -14.60
C LEU A 39 -28.88 24.09 -14.87
N GLU A 40 -29.86 24.91 -15.24
CA GLU A 40 -31.21 24.45 -15.63
C GLU A 40 -31.19 23.49 -16.83
N VAL A 41 -30.32 23.77 -17.83
CA VAL A 41 -30.17 22.89 -18.99
C VAL A 41 -29.48 21.61 -18.58
N ILE A 42 -28.44 21.66 -17.74
CA ILE A 42 -27.72 20.49 -17.24
C ILE A 42 -28.68 19.57 -16.49
N GLU A 43 -29.50 20.11 -15.59
CA GLU A 43 -30.45 19.35 -14.79
C GLU A 43 -31.57 18.77 -15.66
N LYS A 44 -32.21 19.60 -16.50
CA LYS A 44 -33.31 19.20 -17.37
C LYS A 44 -33.00 18.06 -18.31
N TYR A 45 -31.74 18.02 -18.82
CA TYR A 45 -31.34 17.05 -19.81
C TYR A 45 -30.37 15.99 -19.22
N ASN A 46 -30.13 15.99 -17.90
CA ASN A 46 -29.16 15.13 -17.21
C ASN A 46 -27.85 15.12 -17.96
N TYR A 47 -27.35 16.30 -18.33
CA TYR A 47 -26.11 16.43 -19.06
C TYR A 47 -24.94 16.10 -18.12
N ARG A 48 -24.13 15.13 -18.51
CA ARG A 48 -22.86 14.83 -17.84
C ARG A 48 -21.71 15.17 -18.77
N PRO A 49 -20.75 16.00 -18.32
CA PRO A 49 -19.56 16.31 -19.10
C PRO A 49 -18.88 15.03 -19.55
N ASN A 50 -18.47 14.98 -20.81
CA ASN A 50 -17.68 13.86 -21.32
C ASN A 50 -16.22 14.02 -20.83
N SER A 51 -15.73 13.06 -20.06
CA SER A 51 -14.35 13.04 -19.54
C SER A 51 -13.33 13.09 -20.68
N ALA A 52 -13.56 12.37 -21.77
CA ALA A 52 -12.70 12.41 -22.96
C ALA A 52 -12.66 13.79 -23.64
N ALA A 53 -13.77 14.55 -23.62
CA ALA A 53 -13.78 15.90 -24.15
C ALA A 53 -13.11 16.92 -23.20
N ARG A 54 -13.09 16.65 -21.90
CA ARG A 54 -12.38 17.44 -20.89
C ARG A 54 -10.87 17.26 -21.01
N SER A 55 -10.42 16.01 -21.14
CA SER A 55 -8.98 15.67 -21.29
C SER A 55 -8.34 16.35 -22.52
N LEU A 56 -9.09 16.48 -23.62
CA LEU A 56 -8.61 17.19 -24.82
C LEU A 56 -8.41 18.71 -24.64
N VAL A 57 -9.04 19.29 -23.62
CA VAL A 57 -8.97 20.75 -23.37
C VAL A 57 -7.97 21.09 -22.26
N THR A 58 -7.79 20.20 -21.30
CA THR A 58 -6.95 20.43 -20.10
C THR A 58 -5.58 19.74 -20.20
N ASP A 59 -5.33 18.95 -21.23
CA ASP A 59 -4.19 18.04 -21.34
C ASP A 59 -4.00 17.09 -20.14
N ARG A 60 -5.09 16.91 -19.36
CA ARG A 60 -5.15 16.01 -18.21
C ARG A 60 -6.15 14.89 -18.47
N ARG A 61 -5.76 13.67 -18.14
CA ARG A 61 -6.60 12.46 -18.31
C ARG A 61 -7.50 12.25 -17.12
N LEU A 62 -7.14 12.81 -15.95
CA LEU A 62 -7.76 12.60 -14.65
C LEU A 62 -7.78 11.11 -14.27
N GLU A 63 -6.70 10.41 -14.60
CA GLU A 63 -6.55 8.99 -14.33
C GLU A 63 -5.13 8.69 -13.81
N LEU A 64 -5.06 8.00 -12.68
CA LEU A 64 -3.83 7.46 -12.09
C LEU A 64 -3.72 5.98 -12.42
N CYS A 65 -2.51 5.49 -12.67
CA CYS A 65 -2.22 4.07 -12.79
C CYS A 65 -1.53 3.57 -11.53
N VAL A 66 -2.07 2.50 -10.92
CA VAL A 66 -1.41 1.79 -9.83
C VAL A 66 -0.87 0.47 -10.35
N PHE A 67 0.44 0.30 -10.28
CA PHE A 67 1.07 -0.97 -10.61
C PHE A 67 1.07 -1.88 -9.40
N VAL A 68 0.59 -3.10 -9.60
CA VAL A 68 0.57 -4.15 -8.57
C VAL A 68 1.22 -5.43 -9.11
N PRO A 69 1.92 -6.20 -8.27
CA PRO A 69 2.53 -7.45 -8.73
C PRO A 69 1.45 -8.44 -9.19
N ARG A 70 1.71 -9.10 -10.33
CA ARG A 70 0.92 -10.24 -10.78
C ARG A 70 1.43 -11.48 -10.06
N ARG A 71 0.99 -11.70 -8.84
CA ARG A 71 1.20 -12.98 -8.16
C ARG A 71 -0.12 -13.73 -8.08
N SER A 72 -0.07 -15.03 -8.43
CA SER A 72 -1.25 -15.89 -8.52
C SER A 72 -1.96 -16.11 -7.19
N ASP A 73 -1.28 -15.86 -6.08
CA ASP A 73 -1.61 -16.58 -4.88
C ASP A 73 -1.90 -15.69 -3.68
N ALA A 74 -2.67 -14.71 -3.71
CA ALA A 74 -3.11 -14.08 -2.49
C ALA A 74 -2.67 -12.63 -2.22
N THR A 75 -1.87 -12.02 -3.08
CA THR A 75 -1.44 -10.63 -2.82
C THR A 75 -2.63 -9.71 -2.54
N LEU A 76 -3.71 -9.80 -3.31
CA LEU A 76 -4.93 -9.02 -3.08
C LEU A 76 -5.86 -9.62 -2.00
N ALA A 77 -5.63 -10.86 -1.55
CA ALA A 77 -6.46 -11.51 -0.54
C ALA A 77 -5.98 -11.29 0.90
N THR A 78 -4.75 -10.81 1.09
CA THR A 78 -4.11 -10.73 2.41
C THR A 78 -4.57 -9.58 3.31
N GLY A 79 -5.39 -8.67 2.83
CA GLY A 79 -5.85 -7.50 3.59
C GLY A 79 -4.95 -6.27 3.49
N TYR A 80 -3.64 -6.42 3.30
CA TYR A 80 -2.70 -5.30 3.14
C TYR A 80 -3.00 -4.49 1.87
N TRP A 81 -2.98 -5.14 0.71
CA TRP A 81 -3.20 -4.51 -0.58
C TRP A 81 -4.57 -3.85 -0.75
N PRO A 82 -5.68 -4.49 -0.33
CA PRO A 82 -6.98 -3.84 -0.34
C PRO A 82 -7.01 -2.53 0.44
N LEU A 83 -6.34 -2.45 1.59
CA LEU A 83 -6.27 -1.21 2.38
C LEU A 83 -5.46 -0.11 1.67
N VAL A 84 -4.29 -0.45 1.12
CA VAL A 84 -3.50 0.48 0.30
C VAL A 84 -4.33 1.02 -0.86
N LEU A 85 -4.97 0.11 -1.64
CA LEU A 85 -5.75 0.48 -2.81
C LEU A 85 -6.98 1.31 -2.47
N LEU A 86 -7.62 1.03 -1.33
CA LEU A 86 -8.72 1.86 -0.83
C LEU A 86 -8.24 3.28 -0.55
N GLY A 87 -7.13 3.44 0.18
CA GLY A 87 -6.53 4.74 0.46
C GLY A 87 -6.18 5.51 -0.81
N VAL A 88 -5.52 4.85 -1.78
CA VAL A 88 -5.21 5.45 -3.09
C VAL A 88 -6.48 5.88 -3.82
N SER A 89 -7.50 5.03 -3.86
CA SER A 89 -8.74 5.29 -4.59
C SER A 89 -9.53 6.47 -4.01
N GLU A 90 -9.63 6.54 -2.69
CA GLU A 90 -10.36 7.63 -2.02
C GLU A 90 -9.64 8.97 -2.19
N ALA A 91 -8.32 9.04 -1.94
CA ALA A 91 -7.56 10.26 -2.10
C ALA A 91 -7.54 10.76 -3.56
N ALA A 92 -7.40 9.86 -4.54
CA ALA A 92 -7.52 10.19 -5.95
C ALA A 92 -8.90 10.74 -6.29
N SER A 93 -9.97 10.09 -5.81
CA SER A 93 -11.36 10.52 -6.04
C SER A 93 -11.66 11.90 -5.47
N GLU A 94 -11.18 12.21 -4.27
CA GLU A 94 -11.30 13.55 -3.64
C GLU A 94 -10.64 14.65 -4.48
N ARG A 95 -9.60 14.30 -5.23
CA ARG A 95 -8.90 15.20 -6.17
C ARG A 95 -9.47 15.15 -7.60
N GLY A 96 -10.56 14.36 -7.83
CA GLY A 96 -11.24 14.24 -9.12
C GLY A 96 -10.57 13.29 -10.11
N TYR A 97 -9.67 12.41 -9.64
CA TYR A 97 -8.99 11.39 -10.42
C TYR A 97 -9.68 10.02 -10.27
N SER A 98 -9.67 9.25 -11.35
CA SER A 98 -9.98 7.82 -11.32
C SER A 98 -8.69 7.01 -11.15
N VAL A 99 -8.82 5.78 -10.67
CA VAL A 99 -7.68 4.86 -10.50
C VAL A 99 -7.87 3.64 -11.37
N SER A 100 -6.85 3.31 -12.14
CA SER A 100 -6.74 2.04 -12.88
C SER A 100 -5.65 1.18 -12.27
N LEU A 101 -5.97 -0.10 -12.05
CA LEU A 101 -5.00 -1.08 -11.61
C LEU A 101 -4.38 -1.79 -12.82
N THR A 102 -3.07 -1.92 -12.82
CA THR A 102 -2.32 -2.69 -13.82
C THR A 102 -1.44 -3.71 -13.13
N THR A 103 -1.68 -4.98 -13.41
CA THR A 103 -0.84 -6.07 -12.90
C THR A 103 0.40 -6.23 -13.75
N VAL A 104 1.55 -6.44 -13.10
CA VAL A 104 2.84 -6.57 -13.75
C VAL A 104 3.58 -7.80 -13.24
N ASP A 105 4.21 -8.52 -14.16
CA ASP A 105 5.21 -9.55 -13.88
C ASP A 105 6.39 -9.39 -14.86
N ALA A 106 7.45 -10.15 -14.66
CA ALA A 106 8.64 -10.07 -15.48
C ALA A 106 8.37 -10.38 -16.97
N SER A 107 7.34 -11.19 -17.29
CA SER A 107 7.02 -11.62 -18.65
C SER A 107 6.14 -10.62 -19.42
N SER A 108 5.35 -9.81 -18.72
CA SER A 108 4.40 -8.85 -19.31
C SER A 108 4.89 -7.40 -19.33
N ARG A 109 6.10 -7.17 -18.86
CA ARG A 109 6.65 -5.85 -18.57
C ARG A 109 6.66 -4.90 -19.76
N ASP A 110 7.21 -5.33 -20.90
CA ASP A 110 7.35 -4.47 -22.08
C ASP A 110 5.98 -4.07 -22.65
N GLU A 111 5.03 -5.01 -22.70
CA GLU A 111 3.64 -4.75 -23.09
C GLU A 111 2.96 -3.75 -22.14
N VAL A 112 3.25 -3.87 -20.84
CA VAL A 112 2.71 -2.95 -19.82
C VAL A 112 3.27 -1.55 -20.01
N VAL A 113 4.59 -1.39 -20.27
CA VAL A 113 5.21 -0.09 -20.56
C VAL A 113 4.54 0.58 -21.76
N GLU A 114 4.46 -0.12 -22.90
CA GLU A 114 3.81 0.39 -24.12
C GLU A 114 2.36 0.84 -23.84
N ARG A 115 1.59 -0.01 -23.18
CA ARG A 115 0.17 0.22 -22.95
C ARG A 115 -0.11 1.29 -21.90
N THR A 116 0.76 1.51 -20.94
CA THR A 116 0.51 2.44 -19.81
C THR A 116 1.36 3.69 -19.86
N VAL A 117 2.67 3.56 -19.98
CA VAL A 117 3.60 4.70 -19.90
C VAL A 117 3.60 5.47 -21.23
N GLU A 118 3.79 4.77 -22.35
CA GLU A 118 3.88 5.37 -23.69
C GLU A 118 2.52 5.82 -24.24
N SER A 119 1.44 5.16 -23.83
CA SER A 119 0.09 5.44 -24.33
C SER A 119 -0.47 6.82 -23.95
N ASN A 120 0.23 7.58 -23.09
CA ASN A 120 -0.20 8.87 -22.57
C ASN A 120 -1.63 8.84 -21.96
N ARG A 121 -2.03 7.70 -21.43
CA ARG A 121 -3.37 7.47 -20.87
C ARG A 121 -3.52 7.98 -19.43
N PHE A 122 -2.45 7.97 -18.66
CA PHE A 122 -2.44 8.29 -17.25
C PHE A 122 -1.70 9.60 -16.99
N ASP A 123 -2.06 10.33 -15.95
CA ASP A 123 -1.39 11.57 -15.58
C ASP A 123 -0.23 11.33 -14.61
N ALA A 124 -0.35 10.31 -13.75
CA ALA A 124 0.71 9.89 -12.83
C ALA A 124 0.59 8.40 -12.49
N PHE A 125 1.64 7.90 -11.87
CA PHE A 125 1.79 6.51 -11.49
C PHE A 125 2.00 6.37 -9.97
N VAL A 126 1.37 5.36 -9.38
CA VAL A 126 1.69 4.88 -8.04
C VAL A 126 2.24 3.47 -8.21
N MET A 127 3.45 3.25 -7.74
CA MET A 127 4.11 1.97 -7.82
C MET A 127 4.26 1.42 -6.43
N ILE A 128 3.84 0.19 -6.26
CA ILE A 128 4.18 -0.58 -5.10
C ILE A 128 5.40 -1.39 -5.51
N ARG A 129 6.40 -1.49 -4.65
CA ARG A 129 7.64 -2.16 -4.99
C ARG A 129 7.41 -3.53 -5.63
N LEU A 130 8.00 -3.75 -6.80
CA LEU A 130 7.85 -4.93 -7.64
C LEU A 130 9.23 -5.49 -7.95
N GLU A 131 9.36 -6.81 -8.10
CA GLU A 131 10.57 -7.47 -8.64
C GLU A 131 10.94 -6.96 -10.06
N ALA A 132 9.97 -6.40 -10.78
CA ALA A 132 10.13 -5.83 -12.11
C ALA A 132 10.15 -4.30 -12.12
N ALA A 133 10.44 -3.66 -10.97
CA ALA A 133 10.37 -2.20 -10.83
C ALA A 133 11.34 -1.49 -11.78
N ASP A 134 12.55 -1.99 -11.96
CA ASP A 134 13.65 -1.32 -12.66
C ASP A 134 13.24 -0.76 -14.02
N LEU A 135 12.72 -1.58 -14.91
CA LEU A 135 12.33 -1.11 -16.25
C LEU A 135 11.08 -0.23 -16.27
N LEU A 136 10.14 -0.42 -15.33
CA LEU A 136 9.00 0.48 -15.19
C LEU A 136 9.45 1.85 -14.71
N VAL A 137 10.33 1.90 -13.71
CA VAL A 137 10.92 3.14 -13.20
C VAL A 137 11.71 3.84 -14.30
N GLU A 138 12.57 3.12 -15.03
CA GLU A 138 13.33 3.67 -16.16
C GLU A 138 12.41 4.25 -17.23
N ALA A 139 11.37 3.51 -17.65
CA ALA A 139 10.43 3.96 -18.67
C ALA A 139 9.62 5.20 -18.21
N ILE A 140 9.13 5.21 -16.96
CA ILE A 140 8.38 6.32 -16.39
C ILE A 140 9.27 7.56 -16.27
N THR A 141 10.50 7.39 -15.80
CA THR A 141 11.50 8.47 -15.65
C THR A 141 11.89 9.04 -17.02
N ALA A 142 12.19 8.17 -18.00
CA ALA A 142 12.53 8.59 -19.37
C ALA A 142 11.36 9.34 -20.04
N ALA A 143 10.13 8.97 -19.75
CA ALA A 143 8.94 9.65 -20.22
C ALA A 143 8.62 10.96 -19.46
N GLY A 144 9.39 11.30 -18.42
CA GLY A 144 9.17 12.50 -17.59
C GLY A 144 7.82 12.49 -16.86
N ARG A 145 7.33 11.30 -16.48
CA ARG A 145 5.99 11.14 -15.89
C ARG A 145 6.08 11.11 -14.37
N PRO A 146 5.15 11.78 -13.66
CA PRO A 146 5.07 11.70 -12.22
C PRO A 146 4.89 10.26 -11.72
N CYS A 147 5.71 9.86 -10.74
CA CYS A 147 5.62 8.56 -10.09
C CYS A 147 5.87 8.70 -8.59
N VAL A 148 5.13 7.94 -7.79
CA VAL A 148 5.35 7.79 -6.36
C VAL A 148 5.43 6.31 -6.02
N MET A 149 6.42 5.95 -5.22
CA MET A 149 6.62 4.59 -4.75
C MET A 149 6.04 4.42 -3.34
N ILE A 150 5.31 3.33 -3.11
CA ILE A 150 4.95 2.86 -1.78
C ILE A 150 6.01 1.84 -1.36
N GLY A 151 6.73 2.15 -0.27
CA GLY A 151 8.00 1.54 0.07
C GLY A 151 9.16 2.40 -0.46
N HIS A 152 10.26 2.46 0.30
CA HIS A 152 11.45 3.18 -0.11
C HIS A 152 12.55 2.20 -0.52
N ASP A 153 13.30 2.55 -1.56
CA ASP A 153 14.49 1.82 -1.99
C ASP A 153 15.54 2.82 -2.46
N ALA A 154 16.73 2.75 -1.88
CA ALA A 154 17.86 3.61 -2.22
C ALA A 154 18.28 3.53 -3.70
N ALA A 155 17.96 2.42 -4.39
CA ALA A 155 18.18 2.32 -5.83
C ALA A 155 17.29 3.30 -6.63
N TYR A 156 16.21 3.79 -6.03
CA TYR A 156 15.23 4.69 -6.66
C TYR A 156 15.09 6.03 -5.92
N ASP A 157 16.15 6.55 -5.34
CA ASP A 157 16.17 7.85 -4.63
C ASP A 157 15.71 9.03 -5.47
N HIS A 158 15.64 8.87 -6.80
CA HIS A 158 15.10 9.87 -7.72
C HIS A 158 13.56 9.81 -7.87
N ILE A 159 12.89 8.85 -7.23
CA ILE A 159 11.43 8.70 -7.23
C ILE A 159 10.89 9.04 -5.84
N ALA A 160 9.91 9.94 -5.78
CA ALA A 160 9.23 10.25 -4.53
C ALA A 160 8.62 9.00 -3.90
N SER A 161 8.72 8.86 -2.58
CA SER A 161 8.24 7.65 -1.90
C SER A 161 7.54 7.95 -0.58
N VAL A 162 6.66 7.04 -0.18
CA VAL A 162 6.07 6.98 1.15
C VAL A 162 6.25 5.59 1.73
N ASP A 163 6.84 5.51 2.92
CA ASP A 163 7.07 4.26 3.63
C ASP A 163 6.87 4.44 5.13
N VAL A 164 7.16 3.42 5.90
CA VAL A 164 7.22 3.43 7.36
C VAL A 164 8.64 3.16 7.83
N ASP A 165 8.93 3.47 9.10
CA ASP A 165 10.18 3.07 9.71
C ASP A 165 10.16 1.56 10.02
N ASN A 166 10.52 0.77 9.01
CA ASN A 166 10.52 -0.69 9.07
C ASN A 166 11.51 -1.21 10.13
N GLU A 167 12.67 -0.56 10.29
CA GLU A 167 13.66 -0.96 11.29
C GLU A 167 13.16 -0.66 12.70
N ALA A 168 12.65 0.55 12.95
CA ALA A 168 12.10 0.90 14.25
C ALA A 168 10.92 0.00 14.63
N GLY A 169 10.03 -0.31 13.68
CA GLY A 169 8.90 -1.21 13.92
C GLY A 169 9.33 -2.61 14.32
N ALA A 170 10.25 -3.21 13.59
CA ALA A 170 10.79 -4.53 13.92
C ALA A 170 11.55 -4.54 15.24
N TYR A 171 12.28 -3.46 15.53
CA TYR A 171 12.90 -3.26 16.83
C TYR A 171 11.87 -3.27 17.96
N LEU A 172 10.75 -2.55 17.82
CA LEU A 172 9.67 -2.54 18.83
C LEU A 172 9.09 -3.94 19.04
N ALA A 173 8.85 -4.69 17.97
CA ALA A 173 8.34 -6.07 18.04
C ALA A 173 9.29 -7.00 18.79
N ALA A 174 10.54 -7.06 18.37
CA ALA A 174 11.54 -7.93 18.97
C ALA A 174 11.89 -7.49 20.43
N LYS A 175 12.02 -6.19 20.67
CA LYS A 175 12.27 -5.63 22.01
C LYS A 175 11.17 -6.02 22.99
N HIS A 176 9.90 -6.01 22.57
CA HIS A 176 8.79 -6.46 23.37
C HIS A 176 8.95 -7.92 23.82
N LEU A 177 9.38 -8.81 22.94
CA LEU A 177 9.65 -10.21 23.29
C LEU A 177 10.84 -10.35 24.22
N VAL A 178 11.91 -9.59 24.00
CA VAL A 178 13.08 -9.54 24.91
C VAL A 178 12.67 -9.06 26.30
N ASP A 179 11.82 -8.02 26.39
CA ASP A 179 11.34 -7.49 27.67
C ASP A 179 10.45 -8.47 28.43
N LEU A 180 9.73 -9.34 27.72
CA LEU A 180 8.99 -10.48 28.28
C LEU A 180 9.87 -11.66 28.70
N ARG A 181 11.21 -11.55 28.55
CA ARG A 181 12.21 -12.55 28.92
C ARG A 181 12.22 -13.81 28.06
N HIS A 182 11.81 -13.69 26.80
CA HIS A 182 12.06 -14.75 25.83
C HIS A 182 13.55 -14.80 25.49
N GLU A 183 14.10 -16.02 25.41
CA GLU A 183 15.53 -16.25 25.21
C GLU A 183 15.86 -16.70 23.77
N VAL A 184 14.93 -17.43 23.15
CA VAL A 184 15.08 -17.93 21.76
C VAL A 184 13.95 -17.36 20.91
N ILE A 185 14.20 -16.24 20.28
CA ILE A 185 13.20 -15.55 19.45
C ILE A 185 13.45 -15.86 17.98
N GLY A 186 12.54 -16.62 17.35
CA GLY A 186 12.59 -16.90 15.92
C GLY A 186 12.12 -15.74 15.06
N LEU A 187 12.54 -15.73 13.79
CA LEU A 187 12.15 -14.73 12.79
C LEU A 187 11.60 -15.41 11.54
N VAL A 188 10.37 -15.08 11.17
CA VAL A 188 9.79 -15.41 9.86
C VAL A 188 9.67 -14.12 9.06
N HIS A 189 10.49 -13.98 8.02
CA HIS A 189 10.51 -12.77 7.23
C HIS A 189 10.34 -13.00 5.72
N GLY A 190 10.19 -11.90 4.98
CA GLY A 190 9.90 -11.89 3.56
C GLY A 190 11.09 -12.29 2.67
N PRO A 191 10.93 -12.18 1.35
CA PRO A 191 12.03 -12.36 0.40
C PRO A 191 13.16 -11.36 0.66
N SER A 192 14.42 -11.83 0.58
CA SER A 192 15.61 -11.02 0.86
C SER A 192 15.86 -9.90 -0.17
N GLU A 193 15.23 -9.98 -1.33
CA GLU A 193 15.33 -8.95 -2.38
C GLU A 193 14.56 -7.67 -2.03
N LEU A 194 13.72 -7.71 -0.99
CA LEU A 194 12.90 -6.60 -0.57
C LEU A 194 13.60 -5.82 0.55
N GLN A 195 13.81 -4.53 0.37
CA GLN A 195 14.55 -3.69 1.32
C GLN A 195 13.84 -3.60 2.68
N GLU A 196 12.51 -3.57 2.71
CA GLU A 196 11.76 -3.62 3.96
C GLU A 196 12.03 -4.91 4.76
N THR A 197 12.33 -6.02 4.09
CA THR A 197 12.73 -7.28 4.73
C THR A 197 14.05 -7.11 5.46
N GLU A 198 15.06 -6.52 4.82
CA GLU A 198 16.37 -6.26 5.41
C GLU A 198 16.27 -5.25 6.58
N HIS A 199 15.48 -4.19 6.43
CA HIS A 199 15.25 -3.22 7.50
C HIS A 199 14.56 -3.86 8.71
N ARG A 200 13.54 -4.72 8.51
CA ARG A 200 12.89 -5.43 9.60
C ARG A 200 13.85 -6.42 10.27
N ARG A 201 14.70 -7.11 9.51
CA ARG A 201 15.74 -7.96 10.06
C ARG A 201 16.72 -7.15 10.91
N ALA A 202 17.21 -6.02 10.42
CA ALA A 202 18.14 -5.15 11.16
C ALA A 202 17.55 -4.68 12.51
N GLY A 203 16.26 -4.29 12.53
CA GLY A 203 15.56 -3.92 13.76
C GLY A 203 15.47 -5.08 14.77
N TYR A 204 15.11 -6.26 14.28
CA TYR A 204 15.07 -7.48 15.10
C TYR A 204 16.46 -7.81 15.67
N GLU A 205 17.51 -7.86 14.85
CA GLU A 205 18.87 -8.15 15.29
C GLU A 205 19.39 -7.13 16.31
N ARG A 206 19.05 -5.85 16.13
CA ARG A 206 19.39 -4.78 17.08
C ARG A 206 18.76 -5.03 18.44
N ALA A 207 17.47 -5.38 18.47
CA ALA A 207 16.76 -5.64 19.73
C ALA A 207 17.33 -6.84 20.49
N LEU A 208 17.65 -7.93 19.78
CA LEU A 208 18.28 -9.10 20.39
C LEU A 208 19.66 -8.75 20.97
N ARG A 209 20.51 -8.10 20.20
CA ARG A 209 21.83 -7.69 20.61
C ARG A 209 21.82 -6.80 21.86
N GLU A 210 20.92 -5.82 21.90
CA GLU A 210 20.74 -4.94 23.06
C GLU A 210 20.21 -5.69 24.29
N GLY A 211 19.42 -6.75 24.08
CA GLY A 211 18.95 -7.67 25.10
C GLY A 211 19.99 -8.70 25.56
N GLY A 212 21.18 -8.72 24.96
CA GLY A 212 22.24 -9.72 25.26
C GLY A 212 21.97 -11.09 24.64
N LEU A 213 21.05 -11.18 23.68
CA LEU A 213 20.71 -12.40 22.95
C LEU A 213 21.47 -12.49 21.62
N THR A 214 21.62 -13.70 21.12
CA THR A 214 22.16 -13.97 19.78
C THR A 214 21.02 -14.33 18.83
N VAL A 215 21.20 -14.02 17.53
CA VAL A 215 20.25 -14.46 16.51
C VAL A 215 20.29 -15.98 16.40
N PRO A 216 19.17 -16.67 16.62
CA PRO A 216 19.12 -18.12 16.48
C PRO A 216 18.93 -18.50 15.00
N GLU A 217 20.01 -18.55 14.22
CA GLU A 217 19.95 -18.76 12.75
C GLU A 217 19.13 -20.00 12.34
N ALA A 218 19.07 -21.03 13.20
CA ALA A 218 18.22 -22.18 12.97
C ALA A 218 16.70 -21.86 12.96
N PHE A 219 16.31 -20.71 13.54
CA PHE A 219 14.95 -20.21 13.61
C PHE A 219 14.77 -18.92 12.81
N VAL A 220 15.58 -18.69 11.78
CA VAL A 220 15.38 -17.64 10.78
C VAL A 220 14.86 -18.29 9.51
N ALA A 221 13.67 -17.89 9.04
CA ALA A 221 13.03 -18.45 7.87
C ALA A 221 12.63 -17.36 6.88
N HIS A 222 12.95 -17.56 5.60
CA HIS A 222 12.59 -16.68 4.50
C HIS A 222 11.44 -17.28 3.69
N HIS A 223 10.32 -16.59 3.63
CA HIS A 223 9.17 -17.01 2.86
C HIS A 223 8.50 -15.82 2.17
N PRO A 224 7.80 -16.03 1.04
CA PRO A 224 6.89 -15.02 0.50
C PRO A 224 5.89 -14.57 1.58
N TYR A 225 5.42 -13.31 1.51
CA TYR A 225 4.42 -12.78 2.45
C TYR A 225 3.05 -13.46 2.25
N THR A 226 2.96 -14.73 2.64
CA THR A 226 1.75 -15.55 2.56
C THR A 226 1.50 -16.28 3.88
N GLN A 227 0.27 -16.72 4.09
CA GLN A 227 -0.06 -17.56 5.28
C GLN A 227 0.69 -18.89 5.24
N GLU A 228 0.82 -19.48 4.04
CA GLU A 228 1.55 -20.73 3.81
C GLU A 228 3.03 -20.58 4.22
N GLY A 229 3.63 -19.40 4.00
CA GLY A 229 5.01 -19.13 4.40
C GLY A 229 5.20 -19.19 5.91
N GLY A 230 4.32 -18.52 6.66
CA GLY A 230 4.35 -18.58 8.13
C GLY A 230 4.06 -19.99 8.68
N TYR A 231 3.09 -20.67 8.09
CA TYR A 231 2.76 -22.05 8.43
C TYR A 231 3.95 -22.98 8.20
N ALA A 232 4.58 -22.91 7.03
CA ALA A 232 5.72 -23.75 6.65
C ALA A 232 6.93 -23.54 7.57
N ALA A 233 7.23 -22.30 7.98
CA ALA A 233 8.32 -22.01 8.90
C ALA A 233 8.16 -22.74 10.23
N ILE A 234 6.99 -22.65 10.87
CA ILE A 234 6.70 -23.34 12.15
C ILE A 234 6.77 -24.85 11.99
N ARG A 235 6.19 -25.38 10.92
CA ARG A 235 6.20 -26.83 10.65
C ARG A 235 7.62 -27.32 10.45
N ALA A 236 8.45 -26.62 9.69
CA ALA A 236 9.84 -27.00 9.44
C ALA A 236 10.67 -27.03 10.74
N TRP A 237 10.50 -26.04 11.62
CA TRP A 237 11.20 -26.01 12.90
C TRP A 237 10.74 -27.16 13.81
N HIS A 238 9.42 -27.40 13.91
CA HIS A 238 8.90 -28.53 14.68
C HIS A 238 9.43 -29.87 14.17
N ASP A 239 9.43 -30.09 12.86
CA ASP A 239 9.87 -31.32 12.23
C ASP A 239 11.40 -31.53 12.38
N ALA A 240 12.17 -30.45 12.56
CA ALA A 240 13.56 -30.47 12.95
C ALA A 240 13.77 -30.78 14.45
N GLY A 241 12.70 -30.93 15.22
CA GLY A 241 12.73 -31.34 16.62
C GLY A 241 12.85 -30.21 17.64
N ALA A 242 12.73 -28.95 17.22
CA ALA A 242 12.77 -27.80 18.13
C ALA A 242 11.86 -26.66 17.66
N LEU A 243 11.38 -25.86 18.63
CA LEU A 243 10.67 -24.61 18.39
C LEU A 243 11.31 -23.50 19.24
N PRO A 244 11.30 -22.23 18.78
CA PRO A 244 11.71 -21.10 19.59
C PRO A 244 10.65 -20.85 20.69
N ASP A 245 10.98 -20.06 21.71
CA ASP A 245 10.04 -19.69 22.77
C ASP A 245 9.20 -18.45 22.41
N ALA A 246 9.60 -17.73 21.36
CA ALA A 246 8.81 -16.67 20.75
C ALA A 246 9.13 -16.54 19.24
N VAL A 247 8.19 -15.98 18.48
CA VAL A 247 8.36 -15.75 17.04
C VAL A 247 7.96 -14.32 16.68
N PHE A 248 8.86 -13.61 16.03
CA PHE A 248 8.54 -12.41 15.30
C PHE A 248 8.26 -12.76 13.83
N CYS A 249 7.03 -12.56 13.40
CA CYS A 249 6.62 -12.67 12.01
C CYS A 249 6.64 -11.29 11.38
N ALA A 250 7.44 -11.09 10.33
CA ALA A 250 7.60 -9.79 9.69
C ALA A 250 6.36 -9.33 8.90
N SER A 251 5.23 -10.04 9.01
CA SER A 251 3.89 -9.60 8.58
C SER A 251 2.80 -10.34 9.36
N ASP A 252 1.62 -9.75 9.47
CA ASP A 252 0.44 -10.38 10.07
C ASP A 252 -0.04 -11.58 9.25
N VAL A 253 0.27 -11.58 7.96
CA VAL A 253 -0.03 -12.71 7.08
C VAL A 253 0.79 -13.94 7.47
N HIS A 254 2.10 -13.77 7.69
CA HIS A 254 2.96 -14.83 8.24
C HIS A 254 2.48 -15.26 9.63
N ALA A 255 2.16 -14.29 10.51
CA ALA A 255 1.70 -14.59 11.86
C ALA A 255 0.41 -15.42 11.88
N THR A 256 -0.52 -15.15 10.95
CA THR A 256 -1.74 -15.95 10.81
C THR A 256 -1.43 -17.41 10.47
N GLY A 257 -0.51 -17.66 9.55
CA GLY A 257 -0.05 -19.00 9.19
C GLY A 257 0.67 -19.69 10.35
N ALA A 258 1.55 -18.95 11.05
CA ALA A 258 2.26 -19.45 12.21
C ALA A 258 1.31 -19.86 13.34
N LEU A 259 0.29 -19.04 13.64
CA LEU A 259 -0.74 -19.35 14.65
C LEU A 259 -1.52 -20.62 14.27
N LEU A 260 -1.87 -20.81 13.00
CA LEU A 260 -2.53 -22.03 12.53
C LEU A 260 -1.66 -23.27 12.74
N ALA A 261 -0.38 -23.20 12.37
CA ALA A 261 0.55 -24.32 12.54
C ALA A 261 0.73 -24.66 14.03
N LEU A 262 0.90 -23.68 14.90
CA LEU A 262 1.01 -23.88 16.35
C LEU A 262 -0.27 -24.50 16.93
N TYR A 263 -1.44 -24.04 16.50
CA TYR A 263 -2.73 -24.62 16.91
C TYR A 263 -2.83 -26.11 16.53
N GLU A 264 -2.49 -26.47 15.29
CA GLU A 264 -2.52 -27.88 14.83
C GLU A 264 -1.50 -28.77 15.54
N LEU A 265 -0.39 -28.19 15.99
CA LEU A 265 0.62 -28.90 16.79
C LEU A 265 0.25 -29.01 18.27
N GLY A 266 -0.86 -28.38 18.70
CA GLY A 266 -1.29 -28.35 20.10
C GLY A 266 -0.43 -27.45 20.99
N VAL A 267 0.37 -26.54 20.40
CA VAL A 267 1.22 -25.59 21.11
C VAL A 267 0.41 -24.35 21.48
N ARG A 268 0.42 -24.02 22.77
CA ARG A 268 -0.39 -22.90 23.30
C ARG A 268 0.32 -21.56 23.09
N VAL A 269 -0.42 -20.61 22.50
CA VAL A 269 0.01 -19.22 22.36
C VAL A 269 -0.78 -18.36 23.35
N PRO A 270 -0.15 -17.57 24.24
CA PRO A 270 1.29 -17.32 24.35
C PRO A 270 2.03 -18.23 25.34
N ASP A 271 1.36 -19.16 26.03
CA ASP A 271 1.90 -19.86 27.20
C ASP A 271 3.19 -20.65 26.91
N GLU A 272 3.31 -21.22 25.71
CA GLU A 272 4.49 -21.99 25.30
C GLU A 272 5.32 -21.23 24.24
N ILE A 273 4.64 -20.53 23.31
CA ILE A 273 5.28 -19.70 22.29
C ILE A 273 4.52 -18.39 22.15
N ALA A 274 5.20 -17.27 22.32
CA ALA A 274 4.65 -15.95 22.00
C ALA A 274 4.78 -15.64 20.50
N VAL A 275 3.81 -14.94 19.92
CA VAL A 275 3.80 -14.54 18.51
C VAL A 275 3.55 -13.05 18.36
N VAL A 276 4.43 -12.37 17.61
CA VAL A 276 4.26 -10.96 17.21
C VAL A 276 4.22 -10.86 15.70
N GLY A 277 3.32 -10.03 15.17
CA GLY A 277 3.18 -9.72 13.76
C GLY A 277 3.70 -8.32 13.40
N PHE A 278 3.41 -7.92 12.16
CA PHE A 278 3.66 -6.60 11.62
C PHE A 278 2.56 -6.28 10.62
N ASP A 279 1.96 -5.10 10.63
CA ASP A 279 0.98 -4.43 9.79
C ASP A 279 -0.24 -3.92 10.56
N ASP A 280 -0.70 -4.62 11.60
CA ASP A 280 -1.97 -4.43 12.33
C ASP A 280 -3.18 -4.47 11.37
N LEU A 281 -3.23 -5.52 10.54
CA LEU A 281 -4.36 -5.76 9.65
C LEU A 281 -5.66 -5.96 10.46
N PRO A 282 -6.84 -5.61 9.90
CA PRO A 282 -8.12 -5.78 10.59
C PRO A 282 -8.37 -7.18 11.15
N SER A 283 -7.83 -8.22 10.49
CA SER A 283 -7.92 -9.62 10.94
C SER A 283 -7.13 -9.90 12.22
N SER A 284 -6.09 -9.13 12.53
CA SER A 284 -5.18 -9.40 13.65
C SER A 284 -5.84 -9.31 15.02
N GLN A 285 -6.83 -8.43 15.17
CA GLN A 285 -7.62 -8.34 16.41
C GLN A 285 -8.62 -9.49 16.59
N PHE A 286 -8.93 -10.22 15.52
CA PHE A 286 -9.85 -11.37 15.53
C PHE A 286 -9.12 -12.71 15.42
N ALA A 287 -7.78 -12.71 15.41
CA ALA A 287 -6.99 -13.92 15.50
C ALA A 287 -7.21 -14.62 16.86
N ILE A 288 -6.89 -15.89 16.95
CA ILE A 288 -7.01 -16.67 18.18
C ILE A 288 -5.64 -17.24 18.53
N PRO A 289 -4.99 -16.66 19.59
CA PRO A 289 -5.39 -15.46 20.34
C PRO A 289 -5.24 -14.16 19.51
N PRO A 290 -5.88 -13.01 19.90
CA PRO A 290 -5.67 -11.72 19.26
C PRO A 290 -4.19 -11.36 19.16
N LEU A 291 -3.75 -10.99 17.95
CA LEU A 291 -2.33 -10.87 17.59
C LEU A 291 -1.74 -9.54 18.06
N THR A 292 -0.68 -9.62 18.87
CA THR A 292 0.26 -8.50 19.09
C THR A 292 0.99 -8.23 17.78
N THR A 293 1.02 -6.98 17.34
CA THR A 293 1.57 -6.63 16.03
C THR A 293 2.03 -5.18 15.99
N VAL A 294 2.92 -4.85 15.09
CA VAL A 294 3.31 -3.47 14.82
C VAL A 294 2.32 -2.86 13.84
N ARG A 295 1.61 -1.81 14.30
CA ARG A 295 0.73 -1.03 13.43
C ARG A 295 1.56 -0.16 12.50
N GLN A 296 1.36 -0.32 11.21
CA GLN A 296 1.70 0.66 10.21
C GLN A 296 0.42 1.27 9.61
N PRO A 297 0.41 2.56 9.23
CA PRO A 297 -0.78 3.21 8.72
C PRO A 297 -1.01 2.85 7.24
N VAL A 298 -1.34 1.58 6.97
CA VAL A 298 -1.44 1.00 5.61
C VAL A 298 -2.37 1.78 4.69
N TYR A 299 -3.56 2.14 5.19
CA TYR A 299 -4.53 2.94 4.45
C TYR A 299 -4.02 4.35 4.18
N ASP A 300 -3.46 5.02 5.20
CA ASP A 300 -2.95 6.40 5.06
C ASP A 300 -1.73 6.45 4.14
N LYS A 301 -0.91 5.40 4.12
CA LYS A 301 0.20 5.24 3.19
C LYS A 301 -0.29 5.23 1.73
N GLY A 302 -1.39 4.54 1.45
CA GLY A 302 -2.06 4.56 0.16
C GLY A 302 -2.62 5.95 -0.19
N ARG A 303 -3.30 6.60 0.75
CA ARG A 303 -3.80 7.98 0.57
C ARG A 303 -2.67 8.93 0.21
N ARG A 304 -1.61 8.90 1.01
CA ARG A 304 -0.47 9.80 0.85
C ARG A 304 0.23 9.63 -0.49
N ALA A 305 0.41 8.39 -0.94
CA ALA A 305 0.98 8.11 -2.25
C ALA A 305 0.17 8.73 -3.40
N ALA A 306 -1.16 8.64 -3.34
CA ALA A 306 -2.03 9.26 -4.34
C ALA A 306 -2.01 10.78 -4.29
N GLU A 307 -2.00 11.38 -3.09
CA GLU A 307 -1.88 12.83 -2.91
C GLU A 307 -0.59 13.35 -3.51
N MET A 308 0.54 12.71 -3.18
CA MET A 308 1.86 13.05 -3.73
C MET A 308 1.88 12.91 -5.25
N ALA A 309 1.32 11.83 -5.79
CA ALA A 309 1.26 11.60 -7.24
C ALA A 309 0.47 12.72 -7.95
N VAL A 310 -0.66 13.15 -7.39
CA VAL A 310 -1.46 14.26 -7.94
C VAL A 310 -0.74 15.59 -7.81
N ASP A 311 -0.06 15.85 -6.70
CA ASP A 311 0.68 17.09 -6.46
C ASP A 311 1.88 17.25 -7.44
N LEU A 312 2.49 16.13 -7.85
CA LEU A 312 3.55 16.11 -8.86
C LEU A 312 3.05 16.43 -10.29
N ILE A 313 1.74 16.31 -10.56
CA ILE A 313 1.19 16.58 -11.90
C ILE A 313 1.25 18.08 -12.22
N GLY A 314 2.15 18.43 -13.15
CA GLY A 314 2.32 19.82 -13.61
C GLY A 314 3.16 20.69 -12.68
N ALA A 315 3.85 20.09 -11.72
CA ALA A 315 4.88 20.79 -10.95
C ALA A 315 6.05 21.17 -11.87
N SER A 316 6.48 22.43 -11.82
CA SER A 316 7.58 22.95 -12.65
C SER A 316 8.96 22.55 -12.14
N GLU A 317 9.08 22.26 -10.86
CA GLU A 317 10.27 21.70 -10.19
C GLU A 317 9.78 20.59 -9.24
N THR A 318 10.24 19.38 -9.46
CA THR A 318 9.95 18.24 -8.59
C THR A 318 11.11 18.08 -7.60
N SER A 319 10.95 18.60 -6.38
CA SER A 319 11.78 18.10 -5.28
C SER A 319 11.31 16.67 -4.98
N VAL A 320 12.23 15.73 -5.05
CA VAL A 320 11.96 14.36 -4.61
C VAL A 320 11.71 14.38 -3.11
N VAL A 321 10.59 13.83 -2.68
CA VAL A 321 10.20 13.77 -1.26
C VAL A 321 10.09 12.32 -0.86
N HIS A 322 10.82 11.94 0.19
CA HIS A 322 10.69 10.64 0.86
C HIS A 322 10.03 10.87 2.20
N GLU A 323 8.83 10.34 2.36
CA GLU A 323 8.06 10.47 3.59
C GLU A 323 8.06 9.16 4.36
N THR A 324 8.48 9.21 5.62
CA THR A 324 8.46 8.06 6.52
C THR A 324 7.38 8.26 7.57
N MET A 325 6.39 7.39 7.60
CA MET A 325 5.30 7.41 8.56
C MET A 325 5.66 6.65 9.83
N PRO A 326 5.15 7.08 11.00
CA PRO A 326 5.42 6.40 12.27
C PRO A 326 4.74 5.03 12.34
N VAL A 327 5.28 4.18 13.23
CA VAL A 327 4.76 2.87 13.56
C VAL A 327 4.54 2.76 15.07
N GLU A 328 3.65 1.86 15.51
CA GLU A 328 3.28 1.66 16.90
C GLU A 328 3.09 0.17 17.21
N LEU A 329 3.56 -0.29 18.38
CA LEU A 329 3.31 -1.66 18.83
C LEU A 329 1.93 -1.78 19.49
N MET A 330 1.10 -2.66 18.95
CA MET A 330 -0.22 -3.01 19.46
C MET A 330 -0.16 -4.31 20.25
N VAL A 331 -0.04 -4.21 21.58
CA VAL A 331 0.06 -5.38 22.45
C VAL A 331 -1.31 -6.04 22.64
N ARG A 332 -1.38 -7.35 22.38
CA ARG A 332 -2.59 -8.19 22.51
C ARG A 332 -2.25 -9.54 23.15
N ALA A 333 -3.21 -10.49 23.09
CA ALA A 333 -3.14 -11.74 23.81
C ALA A 333 -2.12 -12.76 23.27
N SER A 334 -1.57 -12.60 22.07
CA SER A 334 -0.59 -13.52 21.51
C SER A 334 0.80 -13.43 22.18
N THR A 335 1.01 -12.44 23.08
CA THR A 335 2.26 -12.30 23.83
C THR A 335 2.05 -12.18 25.34
N VAL A 336 0.91 -11.68 25.81
CA VAL A 336 0.71 -11.35 27.26
C VAL A 336 -0.49 -12.08 27.87
N GLY A 337 -0.95 -13.16 27.30
CA GLY A 337 -2.12 -13.88 27.78
C GLY A 337 -3.38 -13.00 27.94
N ALA A 338 -4.56 -13.48 27.68
CA ALA A 338 -5.78 -12.74 27.99
C ALA A 338 -5.86 -12.54 29.51
N LYS A 339 -5.71 -11.30 29.99
CA LYS A 339 -6.19 -10.98 31.35
C LYS A 339 -7.69 -11.18 31.31
N VAL A 340 -8.15 -12.35 31.78
CA VAL A 340 -9.57 -12.54 32.11
C VAL A 340 -9.87 -11.49 33.18
N PRO A 341 -10.80 -10.55 32.95
CA PRO A 341 -11.25 -9.67 34.02
C PRO A 341 -11.80 -10.56 35.13
N ALA A 342 -11.28 -10.39 36.35
CA ALA A 342 -11.76 -11.08 37.55
C ALA A 342 -13.20 -10.68 37.84
#